data_1491b8712dc8128665aaa8cc5686479a
#
_entry.id   1491b8712dc8128665aaa8cc5686479a
#
_cell.length_a   1.000
_cell.length_b   1.000
_cell.length_c   1.000
_cell.angle_alpha   90.00
_cell.angle_beta   90.00
_cell.angle_gamma   90.00
#
_symmetry.space_group_name_H-M   'P 1'
#
loop_
_entity.id
_entity.type
_entity.pdbx_description
1 polymer ?
#
loop_
_entity_poly.entity_id
_entity_poly.type
_entity_poly.pdbx_seq_one_letter_code
_entity_poly.pdbx_strand_id
1 'polypeptide(L)'
;MTKKVVVHQIVGHRFLGVNEQGDKVMIDGDQPSTGPRPMELLLMALGACTAYDVVDIMRKKKQPLARYRVEVEGERAETHPKRYTRITVTHIASGPGVTLEALERAVHLSHTKYCSVSATLNAEITTRVV
;
A
#
# COMPACT_ATOMS: atom_id res chain seq x y z
N MET A 1 1.77 -16.60 14.44
CA MET A 1 2.08 -15.19 14.78
C MET A 1 0.80 -14.38 14.75
N THR A 2 0.56 -13.62 15.79
CA THR A 2 -0.68 -12.83 15.93
C THR A 2 -0.33 -11.36 16.09
N LYS A 3 -1.07 -10.49 15.38
CA LYS A 3 -0.99 -9.06 15.54
C LYS A 3 -2.34 -8.52 16.00
N LYS A 4 -2.31 -7.48 16.81
CA LYS A 4 -3.53 -6.86 17.34
C LYS A 4 -3.43 -5.35 17.16
N VAL A 5 -4.53 -4.77 16.70
CA VAL A 5 -4.70 -3.31 16.68
C VAL A 5 -6.02 -2.96 17.36
N VAL A 6 -6.12 -1.73 17.83
CA VAL A 6 -7.34 -1.22 18.45
C VAL A 6 -7.78 0.03 17.69
N VAL A 7 -9.07 0.11 17.40
CA VAL A 7 -9.66 1.28 16.73
C VAL A 7 -10.60 1.95 17.72
N HIS A 8 -10.24 3.19 18.13
CA HIS A 8 -11.03 3.97 19.08
C HIS A 8 -11.89 4.98 18.32
N GLN A 9 -13.16 5.05 18.65
CA GLN A 9 -14.02 6.13 18.17
C GLN A 9 -13.68 7.42 18.93
N ILE A 10 -13.44 8.49 18.18
CA ILE A 10 -13.26 9.83 18.76
C ILE A 10 -14.62 10.52 18.77
N VAL A 11 -15.23 10.69 17.61
CA VAL A 11 -16.58 11.26 17.46
C VAL A 11 -17.08 10.90 16.04
N GLY A 12 -18.36 10.54 15.91
CA GLY A 12 -18.95 10.24 14.59
C GLY A 12 -18.21 9.16 13.84
N HIS A 13 -17.74 9.47 12.62
CA HIS A 13 -16.95 8.57 11.80
C HIS A 13 -15.45 8.90 11.85
N ARG A 14 -14.99 9.43 12.98
CA ARG A 14 -13.59 9.77 13.22
C ARG A 14 -13.00 8.80 14.23
N PHE A 15 -11.93 8.10 13.84
CA PHE A 15 -11.35 7.03 14.62
C PHE A 15 -9.84 7.18 14.73
N LEU A 16 -9.28 6.61 15.79
CA LEU A 16 -7.84 6.51 16.00
C LEU A 16 -7.46 5.05 16.03
N GLY A 17 -6.65 4.62 15.07
CA GLY A 17 -6.07 3.28 15.07
C GLY A 17 -4.75 3.28 15.83
N VAL A 18 -4.55 2.25 16.67
CA VAL A 18 -3.34 2.13 17.50
C VAL A 18 -2.84 0.70 17.41
N ASN A 19 -1.54 0.53 17.14
CA ASN A 19 -0.92 -0.79 17.18
C ASN A 19 -0.38 -1.11 18.57
N GLU A 20 0.23 -2.28 18.74
CA GLU A 20 0.76 -2.73 20.04
C GLU A 20 1.91 -1.88 20.55
N GLN A 21 2.66 -1.24 19.65
CA GLN A 21 3.77 -0.35 20.02
C GLN A 21 3.32 1.08 20.33
N GLY A 22 2.04 1.38 20.17
CA GLY A 22 1.50 2.71 20.42
C GLY A 22 1.54 3.65 19.23
N ASP A 23 1.91 3.18 18.05
CA ASP A 23 1.87 3.98 16.83
C ASP A 23 0.42 4.22 16.41
N LYS A 24 0.14 5.42 15.89
CA LYS A 24 -1.23 5.87 15.67
C LYS A 24 -1.47 6.32 14.24
N VAL A 25 -2.70 6.12 13.77
CA VAL A 25 -3.18 6.66 12.50
C VAL A 25 -4.62 7.15 12.68
N MET A 26 -4.90 8.33 12.11
CA MET A 26 -6.27 8.86 12.06
C MET A 26 -7.01 8.28 10.87
N ILE A 27 -8.24 7.85 11.09
CA ILE A 27 -9.13 7.32 10.06
C ILE A 27 -10.42 8.11 10.14
N ASP A 28 -10.83 8.78 9.06
CA ASP A 28 -11.88 9.78 9.15
C ASP A 28 -12.80 9.75 7.92
N GLY A 29 -14.10 9.63 8.18
CA GLY A 29 -15.13 9.73 7.17
C GLY A 29 -15.93 11.03 7.23
N ASP A 30 -15.60 11.91 8.17
CA ASP A 30 -16.32 13.17 8.39
C ASP A 30 -15.59 14.37 7.76
N GLN A 31 -16.26 15.52 7.74
CA GLN A 31 -15.68 16.77 7.25
C GLN A 31 -15.66 17.81 8.38
N PRO A 32 -14.63 18.65 8.52
CA PRO A 32 -13.37 18.58 7.75
C PRO A 32 -12.57 17.32 8.12
N SER A 33 -11.93 16.72 7.12
CA SER A 33 -11.24 15.45 7.30
C SER A 33 -9.89 15.61 8.01
N THR A 34 -9.60 14.69 8.93
CA THR A 34 -8.32 14.64 9.64
C THR A 34 -7.49 13.41 9.28
N GLY A 35 -7.99 12.55 8.40
CA GLY A 35 -7.29 11.35 7.96
C GLY A 35 -8.00 10.66 6.81
N PRO A 36 -7.39 9.62 6.24
CA PRO A 36 -8.00 8.88 5.14
C PRO A 36 -9.19 8.04 5.61
N ARG A 37 -10.06 7.71 4.67
CA ARG A 37 -11.14 6.74 4.88
C ARG A 37 -10.58 5.30 4.88
N PRO A 38 -11.30 4.34 5.47
CA PRO A 38 -10.81 2.95 5.55
C PRO A 38 -10.39 2.35 4.20
N MET A 39 -11.17 2.55 3.14
CA MET A 39 -10.85 1.98 1.84
C MET A 39 -9.64 2.66 1.20
N GLU A 40 -9.40 3.93 1.48
CA GLU A 40 -8.19 4.63 1.06
C GLU A 40 -6.96 4.13 1.83
N LEU A 41 -7.12 3.90 3.12
CA LEU A 41 -6.05 3.36 3.96
C LEU A 41 -5.62 1.97 3.50
N LEU A 42 -6.57 1.16 3.03
CA LEU A 42 -6.29 -0.16 2.48
C LEU A 42 -5.38 -0.07 1.24
N LEU A 43 -5.65 0.89 0.35
CA LEU A 43 -4.78 1.14 -0.81
C LEU A 43 -3.39 1.62 -0.39
N MET A 44 -3.32 2.49 0.61
CA MET A 44 -2.04 2.96 1.16
C MET A 44 -1.24 1.82 1.75
N ALA A 45 -1.90 0.91 2.46
CA ALA A 45 -1.25 -0.27 3.03
C ALA A 45 -0.66 -1.16 1.94
N LEU A 46 -1.39 -1.38 0.85
CA LEU A 46 -0.90 -2.14 -0.29
C LEU A 46 0.33 -1.48 -0.91
N GLY A 47 0.24 -0.17 -1.18
CA GLY A 47 1.35 0.59 -1.76
C GLY A 47 2.60 0.57 -0.90
N ALA A 48 2.45 0.78 0.41
CA ALA A 48 3.57 0.75 1.35
C ALA A 48 4.17 -0.65 1.45
N CYS A 49 3.35 -1.70 1.49
CA CYS A 49 3.83 -3.07 1.61
C CYS A 49 4.71 -3.47 0.42
N THR A 50 4.25 -3.22 -0.80
CA THR A 50 5.06 -3.51 -1.97
C THR A 50 6.30 -2.61 -2.06
N ALA A 51 6.20 -1.34 -1.61
CA ALA A 51 7.32 -0.43 -1.60
C ALA A 51 8.45 -0.90 -0.67
N TYR A 52 8.13 -1.46 0.49
CA TYR A 52 9.12 -2.07 1.37
C TYR A 52 9.96 -3.11 0.63
N ASP A 53 9.29 -4.01 -0.09
CA ASP A 53 9.98 -5.08 -0.81
C ASP A 53 10.89 -4.53 -1.92
N VAL A 54 10.38 -3.58 -2.69
CA VAL A 54 11.11 -2.99 -3.81
C VAL A 54 12.36 -2.27 -3.33
N VAL A 55 12.24 -1.49 -2.26
CA VAL A 55 13.40 -0.79 -1.66
C VAL A 55 14.47 -1.79 -1.24
N ASP A 56 14.08 -2.86 -0.56
CA ASP A 56 15.02 -3.87 -0.07
C ASP A 56 15.68 -4.64 -1.22
N ILE A 57 14.89 -5.05 -2.21
CA ILE A 57 15.41 -5.80 -3.36
C ILE A 57 16.39 -4.94 -4.17
N MET A 58 16.04 -3.69 -4.45
CA MET A 58 16.90 -2.79 -5.22
C MET A 58 18.19 -2.45 -4.50
N ARG A 59 18.13 -2.31 -3.18
CA ARG A 59 19.34 -2.10 -2.36
C ARG A 59 20.28 -3.32 -2.42
N LYS A 60 19.71 -4.52 -2.31
CA LYS A 60 20.50 -5.76 -2.41
C LYS A 60 21.13 -5.94 -3.79
N LYS A 61 20.49 -5.42 -4.84
CA LYS A 61 21.04 -5.41 -6.19
C LYS A 61 22.08 -4.30 -6.40
N LYS A 62 22.38 -3.51 -5.38
CA LYS A 62 23.27 -2.36 -5.43
C LYS A 62 22.77 -1.30 -6.42
N GLN A 63 21.46 -1.15 -6.52
CA GLN A 63 20.78 -0.13 -7.30
C GLN A 63 19.79 0.63 -6.40
N PRO A 64 20.29 1.33 -5.36
CA PRO A 64 19.39 2.01 -4.44
C PRO A 64 18.60 3.12 -5.14
N LEU A 65 17.35 3.29 -4.71
CA LEU A 65 16.46 4.29 -5.28
C LEU A 65 16.71 5.64 -4.62
N ALA A 66 16.87 6.69 -5.45
CA ALA A 66 17.03 8.06 -4.96
C ALA A 66 15.67 8.72 -4.75
N ARG A 67 14.73 8.46 -5.67
CA ARG A 67 13.35 8.93 -5.59
C ARG A 67 12.42 7.76 -5.91
N TYR A 68 11.35 7.66 -5.14
CA TYR A 68 10.41 6.57 -5.33
C TYR A 68 9.04 6.95 -4.80
N ARG A 69 8.02 6.71 -5.61
CA ARG A 69 6.65 6.78 -5.16
C ARG A 69 5.83 5.67 -5.81
N VAL A 70 4.76 5.29 -5.16
CA VAL A 70 3.82 4.29 -5.66
C VAL A 70 2.45 4.92 -5.73
N GLU A 71 1.83 4.87 -6.90
CA GLU A 71 0.46 5.31 -7.10
C GLU A 71 -0.45 4.09 -7.13
N VAL A 72 -1.49 4.10 -6.33
CA VAL A 72 -2.39 2.97 -6.19
C VAL A 72 -3.81 3.42 -6.51
N GLU A 73 -4.40 2.84 -7.53
CA GLU A 73 -5.76 3.12 -7.97
C GLU A 73 -6.63 1.89 -7.80
N GLY A 74 -7.80 2.04 -7.19
CA GLY A 74 -8.73 0.94 -7.01
C GLY A 74 -10.09 1.24 -7.61
N GLU A 75 -10.66 0.27 -8.33
CA GLU A 75 -12.03 0.31 -8.82
C GLU A 75 -12.91 -0.48 -7.86
N ARG A 76 -13.94 0.16 -7.32
CA ARG A 76 -14.86 -0.47 -6.38
C ARG A 76 -16.09 -1.01 -7.08
N ALA A 77 -16.67 -2.09 -6.55
CA ALA A 77 -17.95 -2.60 -7.00
C ALA A 77 -19.05 -1.54 -6.82
N GLU A 78 -20.03 -1.52 -7.72
CA GLU A 78 -21.12 -0.54 -7.67
C GLU A 78 -22.14 -0.85 -6.59
N THR A 79 -22.27 -2.12 -6.21
CA THR A 79 -23.22 -2.59 -5.19
C THR A 79 -22.47 -3.07 -3.95
N HIS A 80 -23.14 -3.01 -2.79
CA HIS A 80 -22.58 -3.51 -1.54
C HIS A 80 -22.38 -5.03 -1.56
N PRO A 81 -21.28 -5.51 -0.99
CA PRO A 81 -20.16 -4.74 -0.43
C PRO A 81 -19.34 -4.13 -1.55
N LYS A 82 -19.04 -2.83 -1.43
CA LYS A 82 -18.28 -2.08 -2.44
C LYS A 82 -16.78 -2.36 -2.30
N ARG A 83 -16.40 -3.60 -2.47
CA ARG A 83 -15.00 -4.04 -2.42
C ARG A 83 -14.24 -3.56 -3.65
N TYR A 84 -12.90 -3.52 -3.55
CA TYR A 84 -12.10 -3.33 -4.76
C TYR A 84 -12.18 -4.59 -5.61
N THR A 85 -12.55 -4.40 -6.87
CA THR A 85 -12.57 -5.49 -7.86
C THR A 85 -11.26 -5.53 -8.64
N ARG A 86 -10.67 -4.35 -8.86
CA ARG A 86 -9.41 -4.20 -9.59
C ARG A 86 -8.59 -3.10 -8.95
N ILE A 87 -7.29 -3.35 -8.79
CA ILE A 87 -6.33 -2.37 -8.26
C ILE A 87 -5.14 -2.31 -9.22
N THR A 88 -4.73 -1.10 -9.58
CA THR A 88 -3.53 -0.86 -10.37
C THR A 88 -2.49 -0.19 -9.51
N VAL A 89 -1.30 -0.80 -9.43
CA VAL A 89 -0.18 -0.28 -8.64
C VAL A 89 0.92 0.14 -9.60
N THR A 90 1.24 1.42 -9.62
CA THR A 90 2.26 1.99 -10.51
C THR A 90 3.46 2.44 -9.69
N HIS A 91 4.63 1.88 -10.00
CA HIS A 91 5.88 2.21 -9.34
C HIS A 91 6.66 3.21 -10.19
N ILE A 92 7.00 4.35 -9.61
CA ILE A 92 7.72 5.44 -10.28
C ILE A 92 8.99 5.71 -9.49
N ALA A 93 10.14 5.37 -10.08
CA ALA A 93 11.41 5.42 -9.36
C ALA A 93 12.54 5.93 -10.25
N SER A 94 13.56 6.50 -9.61
CA SER A 94 14.80 6.91 -10.26
C SER A 94 15.95 6.80 -9.28
N GLY A 95 17.17 6.70 -9.84
CA GLY A 95 18.40 6.66 -9.06
C GLY A 95 19.60 6.37 -9.95
N PRO A 96 20.80 6.79 -9.55
CA PRO A 96 22.03 6.47 -10.32
C PRO A 96 22.20 4.96 -10.44
N GLY A 97 22.34 4.46 -11.65
CA GLY A 97 22.54 3.04 -11.92
C GLY A 97 21.28 2.17 -11.83
N VAL A 98 20.11 2.76 -11.59
CA VAL A 98 18.84 2.02 -11.57
C VAL A 98 18.44 1.70 -13.00
N THR A 99 18.18 0.40 -13.27
CA THR A 99 17.73 -0.06 -14.58
C THR A 99 16.23 -0.41 -14.52
N LEU A 100 15.54 -0.20 -15.61
CA LEU A 100 14.13 -0.56 -15.73
C LEU A 100 13.93 -2.06 -15.50
N GLU A 101 14.81 -2.88 -16.09
CA GLU A 101 14.74 -4.34 -15.96
C GLU A 101 14.82 -4.79 -14.50
N ALA A 102 15.77 -4.24 -13.72
CA ALA A 102 15.91 -4.59 -12.31
C ALA A 102 14.68 -4.15 -11.50
N LEU A 103 14.15 -2.96 -11.79
CA LEU A 103 12.96 -2.46 -11.11
C LEU A 103 11.73 -3.31 -11.42
N GLU A 104 11.52 -3.67 -12.68
CA GLU A 104 10.42 -4.55 -13.08
C GLU A 104 10.49 -5.90 -12.37
N ARG A 105 11.69 -6.47 -12.25
CA ARG A 105 11.89 -7.74 -11.57
C ARG A 105 11.61 -7.62 -10.07
N ALA A 106 12.04 -6.53 -9.44
CA ALA A 106 11.77 -6.28 -8.03
C ALA A 106 10.27 -6.16 -7.77
N VAL A 107 9.54 -5.43 -8.61
CA VAL A 107 8.09 -5.28 -8.52
C VAL A 107 7.39 -6.62 -8.71
N HIS A 108 7.81 -7.41 -9.67
CA HIS A 108 7.25 -8.74 -9.91
C HIS A 108 7.43 -9.67 -8.71
N LEU A 109 8.62 -9.69 -8.11
CA LEU A 109 8.90 -10.49 -6.93
C LEU A 109 8.06 -10.06 -5.73
N SER A 110 7.90 -8.75 -5.52
CA SER A 110 7.03 -8.25 -4.47
C SER A 110 5.59 -8.75 -4.67
N HIS A 111 5.05 -8.53 -5.85
CA HIS A 111 3.66 -8.87 -6.15
C HIS A 111 3.39 -10.37 -6.05
N THR A 112 4.29 -11.22 -6.56
CA THR A 112 4.05 -12.66 -6.65
C THR A 112 4.49 -13.44 -5.42
N LYS A 113 5.39 -12.90 -4.60
CA LYS A 113 6.00 -13.70 -3.54
C LYS A 113 5.98 -13.03 -2.16
N TYR A 114 6.26 -11.73 -2.05
CA TYR A 114 6.57 -11.12 -0.75
C TYR A 114 5.49 -10.20 -0.18
N CYS A 115 4.68 -9.56 -1.01
CA CYS A 115 3.70 -8.58 -0.51
C CYS A 115 2.54 -9.27 0.21
N SER A 116 2.56 -9.23 1.54
CA SER A 116 1.55 -9.87 2.38
C SER A 116 0.17 -9.22 2.21
N VAL A 117 0.12 -7.90 2.02
CA VAL A 117 -1.16 -7.21 1.80
C VAL A 117 -1.77 -7.65 0.47
N SER A 118 -0.97 -7.71 -0.60
CA SER A 118 -1.44 -8.19 -1.90
C SER A 118 -2.03 -9.60 -1.80
N ALA A 119 -1.35 -10.50 -1.08
CA ALA A 119 -1.80 -11.87 -0.89
C ALA A 119 -3.10 -11.97 -0.06
N THR A 120 -3.36 -11.00 0.79
CA THR A 120 -4.53 -10.97 1.65
C THR A 120 -5.78 -10.46 0.92
N LEU A 121 -5.60 -9.60 -0.09
CA LEU A 121 -6.70 -9.00 -0.85
C LEU A 121 -7.23 -9.95 -1.91
N ASN A 122 -8.53 -9.85 -2.19
CA ASN A 122 -9.19 -10.67 -3.23
C ASN A 122 -9.45 -9.90 -4.53
N ALA A 123 -8.89 -8.70 -4.67
CA ALA A 123 -8.99 -7.91 -5.89
C ALA A 123 -8.00 -8.41 -6.94
N GLU A 124 -8.31 -8.18 -8.21
CA GLU A 124 -7.35 -8.37 -9.30
C GLU A 124 -6.35 -7.21 -9.25
N ILE A 125 -5.05 -7.51 -9.07
CA ILE A 125 -4.01 -6.50 -8.91
C ILE A 125 -3.08 -6.52 -10.13
N THR A 126 -2.95 -5.38 -10.78
CA THR A 126 -2.04 -5.16 -11.92
C THR A 126 -0.93 -4.23 -11.49
N THR A 127 0.31 -4.56 -11.82
CA THR A 127 1.48 -3.73 -11.50
C THR A 127 2.03 -3.06 -12.75
N ARG A 128 2.54 -1.83 -12.60
CA ARG A 128 3.16 -1.06 -13.66
C ARG A 128 4.44 -0.42 -13.13
N VAL A 129 5.40 -0.23 -14.02
CA VAL A 129 6.67 0.44 -13.72
C VAL A 129 6.87 1.57 -14.72
N VAL A 130 7.22 2.72 -14.22
CA VAL A 130 7.46 3.92 -15.03
C VAL A 130 8.83 4.52 -14.71
#